data_b416e1774c7c2e931657c92600162de7
#
_entry.id   b416e1774c7c2e931657c92600162de7
#
_cell.length_a   1.000
_cell.length_b   1.000
_cell.length_c   1.000
_cell.angle_alpha   90.00
_cell.angle_beta   90.00
_cell.angle_gamma   90.00
#
_symmetry.space_group_name_H-M   'P 1'
#
loop_
_entity.id
_entity.type
_entity.pdbx_description
1 polymer ?
#
loop_
_entity_poly.entity_id
_entity_poly.type
_entity_poly.pdbx_seq_one_letter_code
_entity_poly.pdbx_strand_id
1 'polypeptide(L)'
;LFWLMPPLAEWSRFADPDYSRTGLEHGPNHPFAARMADLLADDDAVIRVSPDRPESRPPVPPLPEKRFRIAATRDQEQLVQRLVRFGLGRRRRPLVVTADRGRGKSAAMGMAAAELLRQGRQDIVVTAPSEQNVETLFRHARESLGDELAEASPGILASRTGGRLRFMPVRDLLALRPEAEVVLVDEAAAIPAPLLKSVLLGWPRVAFATTVHGYEGAGRGFAIRFRQVLDQSTPQWQSVTLSEPVRWSMNDPLEALISRLFLLEADGGRLPGKTEYSAGELVIEPWEPA
;
A
#
# COMPACT_ATOMS: atom_id res chain seq x y z
N LEU A 1 -14.79 -11.42 11.35
CA LEU A 1 -14.47 -10.32 12.26
C LEU A 1 -15.60 -10.17 13.27
N PHE A 2 -15.27 -10.12 14.56
CA PHE A 2 -16.23 -9.79 15.62
C PHE A 2 -15.97 -8.36 16.07
N TRP A 3 -17.03 -7.56 16.12
CA TRP A 3 -16.94 -6.16 16.51
C TRP A 3 -17.90 -5.90 17.68
N LEU A 4 -17.37 -5.68 18.86
CA LEU A 4 -18.15 -5.32 20.06
C LEU A 4 -18.32 -3.82 20.09
N MET A 5 -19.56 -3.35 19.99
CA MET A 5 -19.86 -1.94 19.90
C MET A 5 -21.19 -1.61 20.58
N PRO A 6 -21.43 -0.36 20.97
CA PRO A 6 -22.74 0.12 21.38
C PRO A 6 -23.79 -0.10 20.27
N PRO A 7 -25.08 -0.11 20.60
CA PRO A 7 -26.14 -0.15 19.61
C PRO A 7 -25.99 0.96 18.57
N LEU A 8 -26.16 0.65 17.26
CA LEU A 8 -25.96 1.62 16.18
C LEU A 8 -26.79 2.90 16.35
N ALA A 9 -27.98 2.80 16.94
CA ALA A 9 -28.84 3.94 17.25
C ALA A 9 -28.21 4.95 18.23
N GLU A 10 -27.22 4.54 18.99
CA GLU A 10 -26.53 5.39 19.96
C GLU A 10 -25.28 6.08 19.39
N TRP A 11 -24.82 5.66 18.23
CA TRP A 11 -23.56 6.18 17.66
C TRP A 11 -23.55 7.67 17.42
N SER A 12 -24.68 8.24 17.04
CA SER A 12 -24.81 9.70 16.88
C SER A 12 -24.62 10.50 18.18
N ARG A 13 -24.64 9.83 19.34
CA ARG A 13 -24.46 10.46 20.65
C ARG A 13 -23.00 10.50 21.11
N PHE A 14 -22.13 9.73 20.47
CA PHE A 14 -20.70 9.72 20.80
C PHE A 14 -20.02 10.89 20.12
N ALA A 15 -19.34 11.72 20.95
CA ALA A 15 -18.52 12.80 20.45
C ALA A 15 -17.22 12.25 19.86
N ASP A 16 -16.77 12.82 18.74
CA ASP A 16 -15.44 12.54 18.22
C ASP A 16 -14.38 13.16 19.13
N PRO A 17 -13.42 12.37 19.65
CA PRO A 17 -12.35 12.91 20.49
C PRO A 17 -11.52 13.99 19.79
N ASP A 18 -11.48 14.02 18.47
CA ASP A 18 -10.74 15.05 17.73
C ASP A 18 -11.41 16.41 17.76
N TYR A 19 -12.73 16.49 17.92
CA TYR A 19 -13.41 17.78 18.11
C TYR A 19 -13.02 18.44 19.42
N SER A 20 -12.73 17.67 20.47
CA SER A 20 -12.25 18.23 21.75
C SER A 20 -10.90 18.93 21.64
N ARG A 21 -10.08 18.57 20.61
CA ARG A 21 -8.78 19.19 20.33
C ARG A 21 -8.90 20.46 19.49
N THR A 22 -9.95 20.57 18.70
CA THR A 22 -10.13 21.69 17.77
C THR A 22 -10.97 22.83 18.35
N GLY A 23 -11.48 22.67 19.59
CA GLY A 23 -12.34 23.69 20.22
C GLY A 23 -13.71 23.85 19.57
N LEU A 24 -14.05 23.03 18.58
CA LEU A 24 -15.36 23.04 17.95
C LEU A 24 -16.36 22.38 18.91
N GLU A 25 -17.36 23.14 19.37
CA GLU A 25 -18.43 22.62 20.19
C GLU A 25 -19.28 21.60 19.44
N HIS A 26 -19.58 20.51 20.11
CA HIS A 26 -20.09 19.28 19.55
C HIS A 26 -21.60 19.34 19.39
N GLY A 27 -22.05 19.28 18.16
CA GLY A 27 -23.37 18.73 17.90
C GLY A 27 -23.36 17.20 18.05
N PRO A 28 -24.46 16.57 18.51
CA PRO A 28 -24.56 15.11 18.61
C PRO A 28 -24.55 14.41 17.25
N ASN A 29 -24.23 15.09 16.19
CA ASN A 29 -24.38 14.61 14.82
C ASN A 29 -23.03 14.53 14.12
N HIS A 30 -22.42 13.35 14.21
CA HIS A 30 -21.23 13.04 13.43
C HIS A 30 -21.64 12.41 12.08
N PRO A 31 -21.55 13.13 10.95
CA PRO A 31 -22.03 12.61 9.65
C PRO A 31 -21.38 11.29 9.27
N PHE A 32 -20.12 11.10 9.63
CA PHE A 32 -19.39 9.87 9.36
C PHE A 32 -19.93 8.70 10.19
N ALA A 33 -20.19 8.89 11.48
CA ALA A 33 -20.75 7.87 12.35
C ALA A 33 -22.17 7.48 11.92
N ALA A 34 -23.00 8.46 11.55
CA ALA A 34 -24.35 8.21 11.03
C ALA A 34 -24.27 7.38 9.73
N ARG A 35 -23.44 7.79 8.78
CA ARG A 35 -23.22 7.06 7.53
C ARG A 35 -22.72 5.63 7.77
N MET A 36 -21.78 5.43 8.71
CA MET A 36 -21.30 4.09 9.07
C MET A 36 -22.42 3.25 9.67
N ALA A 37 -23.25 3.81 10.53
CA ALA A 37 -24.38 3.10 11.14
C ALA A 37 -25.39 2.65 10.07
N ASP A 38 -25.72 3.53 9.11
CA ASP A 38 -26.61 3.21 8.01
C ASP A 38 -26.03 2.08 7.15
N LEU A 39 -24.78 2.16 6.75
CA LEU A 39 -24.12 1.11 5.96
C LEU A 39 -24.07 -0.24 6.69
N LEU A 40 -23.81 -0.25 8.00
CA LEU A 40 -23.81 -1.48 8.79
C LEU A 40 -25.22 -2.03 9.04
N ALA A 41 -26.23 -1.15 8.99
CA ALA A 41 -27.63 -1.56 9.11
C ALA A 41 -28.16 -2.26 7.86
N ASP A 42 -27.71 -1.81 6.69
CA ASP A 42 -28.24 -2.22 5.38
C ASP A 42 -27.40 -3.29 4.68
N ASP A 43 -26.23 -3.65 5.22
CA ASP A 43 -25.33 -4.62 4.57
C ASP A 43 -25.67 -6.07 4.94
N ASP A 44 -26.01 -6.87 3.95
CA ASP A 44 -26.36 -8.29 4.09
C ASP A 44 -25.19 -9.16 4.63
N ALA A 45 -23.95 -8.68 4.51
CA ALA A 45 -22.78 -9.37 5.06
C ALA A 45 -22.56 -9.09 6.55
N VAL A 46 -23.32 -8.16 7.13
CA VAL A 46 -23.24 -7.77 8.53
C VAL A 46 -24.31 -8.45 9.36
N ILE A 47 -23.88 -9.28 10.32
CA ILE A 47 -24.79 -9.92 11.26
C ILE A 47 -24.77 -9.14 12.56
N ARG A 48 -25.92 -8.62 12.93
CA ARG A 48 -26.13 -7.96 14.20
C ARG A 48 -26.67 -8.96 15.20
N VAL A 49 -25.91 -9.15 16.28
CA VAL A 49 -26.37 -9.99 17.41
C VAL A 49 -26.80 -9.06 18.54
N SER A 50 -28.09 -9.08 18.84
CA SER A 50 -28.66 -8.41 20.00
C SER A 50 -28.99 -9.44 21.07
N PRO A 51 -28.91 -9.12 22.38
CA PRO A 51 -29.34 -10.03 23.44
C PRO A 51 -30.77 -10.55 23.27
N ASP A 52 -31.64 -9.75 22.65
CA ASP A 52 -33.06 -10.03 22.49
C ASP A 52 -33.43 -10.75 21.17
N ARG A 53 -32.49 -10.91 20.24
CA ARG A 53 -32.69 -11.57 18.95
C ARG A 53 -31.46 -12.36 18.52
N PRO A 54 -31.45 -13.69 18.76
CA PRO A 54 -30.43 -14.55 18.16
C PRO A 54 -30.68 -14.65 16.65
N GLU A 55 -29.81 -14.04 15.85
CA GLU A 55 -29.89 -14.11 14.40
C GLU A 55 -29.25 -15.41 13.86
N SER A 56 -29.75 -15.88 12.72
CA SER A 56 -29.26 -17.08 12.06
C SER A 56 -27.79 -16.92 11.62
N ARG A 57 -26.99 -17.95 11.82
CA ARG A 57 -25.59 -17.97 11.34
C ARG A 57 -25.55 -17.88 9.81
N PRO A 58 -24.69 -17.00 9.25
CA PRO A 58 -24.46 -17.02 7.81
C PRO A 58 -23.80 -18.33 7.41
N PRO A 59 -23.94 -18.75 6.16
CA PRO A 59 -23.16 -19.85 5.63
C PRO A 59 -21.68 -19.51 5.69
N VAL A 60 -20.88 -20.37 6.32
CA VAL A 60 -19.42 -20.24 6.30
C VAL A 60 -18.94 -20.58 4.89
N PRO A 61 -18.31 -19.65 4.15
CA PRO A 61 -17.79 -19.97 2.84
C PRO A 61 -16.73 -21.08 2.95
N PRO A 62 -16.61 -21.96 1.95
CA PRO A 62 -15.59 -23.00 1.95
C PRO A 62 -14.20 -22.34 1.98
N LEU A 63 -13.32 -22.88 2.83
CA LEU A 63 -11.94 -22.43 2.87
C LEU A 63 -11.28 -22.66 1.50
N PRO A 64 -10.56 -21.66 0.96
CA PRO A 64 -9.88 -21.83 -0.32
C PRO A 64 -8.83 -22.94 -0.22
N GLU A 65 -8.76 -23.80 -1.24
CA GLU A 65 -7.71 -24.81 -1.33
C GLU A 65 -6.33 -24.15 -1.33
N LYS A 66 -5.49 -24.54 -0.38
CA LYS A 66 -4.08 -24.12 -0.34
C LYS A 66 -3.34 -24.71 -1.54
N ARG A 67 -3.04 -23.89 -2.52
CA ARG A 67 -2.16 -24.27 -3.62
C ARG A 67 -0.72 -23.96 -3.23
N PHE A 68 0.10 -24.99 -3.10
CA PHE A 68 1.54 -24.87 -2.88
C PHE A 68 2.21 -24.38 -4.18
N ARG A 69 2.42 -23.06 -4.29
CA ARG A 69 3.18 -22.42 -5.35
C ARG A 69 4.27 -21.55 -4.70
N ILE A 70 5.32 -21.24 -5.45
CA ILE A 70 6.39 -20.29 -5.04
C ILE A 70 5.77 -18.93 -4.70
N ALA A 71 4.76 -18.52 -5.50
CA ALA A 71 3.95 -17.33 -5.25
C ALA A 71 2.53 -17.71 -4.84
N ALA A 72 1.88 -16.88 -4.02
CA ALA A 72 0.52 -17.14 -3.51
C ALA A 72 -0.55 -16.96 -4.59
N THR A 73 -0.32 -16.07 -5.58
CA THR A 73 -1.27 -15.76 -6.66
C THR A 73 -0.58 -15.71 -8.02
N ARG A 74 -1.37 -15.75 -9.11
CA ARG A 74 -0.86 -15.59 -10.47
C ARG A 74 -0.26 -14.21 -10.71
N ASP A 75 -0.94 -13.17 -10.25
CA ASP A 75 -0.48 -11.80 -10.34
C ASP A 75 0.89 -11.64 -9.69
N GLN A 76 1.06 -12.24 -8.51
CA GLN A 76 2.32 -12.21 -7.78
C GLN A 76 3.44 -12.95 -8.54
N GLU A 77 3.14 -14.13 -9.12
CA GLU A 77 4.10 -14.87 -9.93
C GLU A 77 4.55 -14.07 -11.18
N GLN A 78 3.60 -13.45 -11.87
CA GLN A 78 3.88 -12.60 -13.02
C GLN A 78 4.71 -11.37 -12.63
N LEU A 79 4.43 -10.78 -11.46
CA LEU A 79 5.22 -9.66 -10.95
C LEU A 79 6.66 -10.09 -10.67
N VAL A 80 6.89 -11.23 -10.01
CA VAL A 80 8.24 -11.76 -9.77
C VAL A 80 8.98 -11.90 -11.10
N GLN A 81 8.38 -12.54 -12.10
CA GLN A 81 8.99 -12.69 -13.43
C GLN A 81 9.29 -11.34 -14.10
N ARG A 82 8.42 -10.35 -13.95
CA ARG A 82 8.64 -9.01 -14.50
C ARG A 82 9.76 -8.26 -13.77
N LEU A 83 9.83 -8.35 -12.45
CA LEU A 83 10.91 -7.77 -11.65
C LEU A 83 12.27 -8.39 -11.98
N VAL A 84 12.32 -9.71 -12.20
CA VAL A 84 13.55 -10.40 -12.63
C VAL A 84 13.96 -9.92 -14.03
N ARG A 85 13.05 -9.92 -15.01
CA ARG A 85 13.34 -9.38 -16.35
C ARG A 85 13.77 -7.92 -16.31
N PHE A 86 13.14 -7.10 -15.48
CA PHE A 86 13.51 -5.71 -15.25
C PHE A 86 14.93 -5.61 -14.67
N GLY A 87 15.25 -6.36 -13.62
CA GLY A 87 16.55 -6.35 -12.96
C GLY A 87 17.70 -6.82 -13.85
N LEU A 88 17.45 -7.73 -14.81
CA LEU A 88 18.41 -8.20 -15.80
C LEU A 88 18.42 -7.34 -17.07
N GLY A 89 17.35 -6.59 -17.31
CA GLY A 89 17.08 -5.88 -18.55
C GLY A 89 17.89 -4.60 -18.73
N ARG A 90 17.42 -3.78 -19.67
CA ARG A 90 18.07 -2.51 -20.06
C ARG A 90 17.99 -1.49 -18.93
N ARG A 91 19.02 -0.66 -18.84
CA ARG A 91 19.11 0.47 -17.90
C ARG A 91 18.07 1.55 -18.22
N ARG A 92 17.66 2.32 -17.22
CA ARG A 92 16.78 3.50 -17.34
C ARG A 92 15.37 3.20 -17.90
N ARG A 93 14.83 2.03 -17.55
CA ARG A 93 13.43 1.66 -17.77
C ARG A 93 12.80 1.30 -16.44
N PRO A 94 12.47 2.26 -15.59
CA PRO A 94 11.95 1.99 -14.25
C PRO A 94 10.62 1.22 -14.31
N LEU A 95 10.38 0.42 -13.28
CA LEU A 95 9.17 -0.35 -13.10
C LEU A 95 8.40 0.21 -11.91
N VAL A 96 7.11 0.50 -12.09
CA VAL A 96 6.21 0.92 -11.02
C VAL A 96 5.20 -0.19 -10.75
N VAL A 97 5.18 -0.67 -9.53
CA VAL A 97 4.25 -1.69 -9.04
C VAL A 97 3.19 -1.01 -8.20
N THR A 98 1.96 -1.11 -8.63
CA THR A 98 0.80 -0.59 -7.89
C THR A 98 -0.07 -1.74 -7.42
N ALA A 99 -0.61 -1.65 -6.24
CA ALA A 99 -1.60 -2.60 -5.76
C ALA A 99 -2.28 -2.05 -4.50
N ASP A 100 -3.41 -2.61 -4.17
CA ASP A 100 -4.00 -2.40 -2.87
C ASP A 100 -3.24 -3.16 -1.78
N ARG A 101 -3.57 -2.87 -0.53
CA ARG A 101 -2.97 -3.56 0.60
C ARG A 101 -3.31 -5.06 0.54
N GLY A 102 -2.37 -5.92 0.94
CA GLY A 102 -2.59 -7.37 1.00
C GLY A 102 -2.45 -8.12 -0.34
N ARG A 103 -1.99 -7.46 -1.41
CA ARG A 103 -1.75 -8.09 -2.73
C ARG A 103 -0.34 -8.68 -2.89
N GLY A 104 0.52 -8.58 -1.88
CA GLY A 104 1.82 -9.27 -1.86
C GLY A 104 2.95 -8.58 -2.62
N LYS A 105 2.92 -7.24 -2.79
CA LYS A 105 3.99 -6.45 -3.43
C LYS A 105 5.38 -6.74 -2.83
N SER A 106 5.53 -6.50 -1.53
CA SER A 106 6.81 -6.65 -0.83
C SER A 106 7.34 -8.09 -0.86
N ALA A 107 6.43 -9.08 -0.77
CA ALA A 107 6.77 -10.49 -0.91
C ALA A 107 7.32 -10.80 -2.31
N ALA A 108 6.66 -10.32 -3.37
CA ALA A 108 7.10 -10.48 -4.75
C ALA A 108 8.46 -9.82 -5.00
N MET A 109 8.69 -8.64 -4.43
CA MET A 109 9.99 -7.96 -4.51
C MET A 109 11.10 -8.79 -3.83
N GLY A 110 10.81 -9.39 -2.68
CA GLY A 110 11.76 -10.28 -1.99
C GLY A 110 12.10 -11.53 -2.80
N MET A 111 11.08 -12.22 -3.32
CA MET A 111 11.28 -13.38 -4.19
C MET A 111 12.07 -13.02 -5.45
N ALA A 112 11.77 -11.87 -6.09
CA ALA A 112 12.49 -11.40 -7.26
C ALA A 112 13.94 -11.01 -6.94
N ALA A 113 14.20 -10.41 -5.78
CA ALA A 113 15.57 -10.09 -5.34
C ALA A 113 16.40 -11.35 -5.17
N ALA A 114 15.86 -12.40 -4.53
CA ALA A 114 16.53 -13.70 -4.40
C ALA A 114 16.86 -14.30 -5.76
N GLU A 115 15.92 -14.27 -6.70
CA GLU A 115 16.13 -14.79 -8.04
C GLU A 115 17.18 -13.97 -8.83
N LEU A 116 17.20 -12.65 -8.66
CA LEU A 116 18.23 -11.78 -9.25
C LEU A 116 19.63 -12.10 -8.72
N LEU A 117 19.77 -12.41 -7.42
CA LEU A 117 21.03 -12.86 -6.83
C LEU A 117 21.48 -14.19 -7.43
N ARG A 118 20.56 -15.17 -7.61
CA ARG A 118 20.85 -16.43 -8.30
C ARG A 118 21.35 -16.22 -9.73
N GLN A 119 20.79 -15.24 -10.41
CA GLN A 119 21.16 -14.91 -11.79
C GLN A 119 22.36 -13.95 -11.89
N GLY A 120 23.12 -13.78 -10.78
CA GLY A 120 24.43 -13.14 -10.78
C GLY A 120 24.43 -11.65 -10.47
N ARG A 121 23.30 -11.06 -10.02
CA ARG A 121 23.34 -9.69 -9.50
C ARG A 121 24.10 -9.66 -8.17
N GLN A 122 25.05 -8.73 -8.05
CA GLN A 122 25.96 -8.69 -6.91
C GLN A 122 25.52 -7.71 -5.81
N ASP A 123 24.86 -6.60 -6.16
CA ASP A 123 24.43 -5.60 -5.18
C ASP A 123 23.03 -5.08 -5.50
N ILE A 124 22.08 -5.49 -4.65
CA ILE A 124 20.68 -5.05 -4.71
C ILE A 124 20.39 -4.24 -3.45
N VAL A 125 19.99 -3.00 -3.60
CA VAL A 125 19.60 -2.14 -2.49
C VAL A 125 18.09 -2.04 -2.41
N VAL A 126 17.56 -2.19 -1.19
CA VAL A 126 16.16 -1.91 -0.87
C VAL A 126 16.11 -0.63 -0.06
N THR A 127 15.20 0.27 -0.41
CA THR A 127 14.90 1.45 0.39
C THR A 127 13.39 1.57 0.64
N ALA A 128 13.03 2.14 1.76
CA ALA A 128 11.65 2.34 2.20
C ALA A 128 11.61 3.49 3.22
N PRO A 129 10.44 3.97 3.66
CA PRO A 129 10.32 4.96 4.72
C PRO A 129 10.99 4.55 6.04
N SER A 130 10.90 3.26 6.39
CA SER A 130 11.56 2.67 7.56
C SER A 130 11.97 1.23 7.31
N GLU A 131 12.87 0.68 8.15
CA GLU A 131 13.30 -0.72 8.07
C GLU A 131 12.13 -1.70 8.29
N GLN A 132 11.18 -1.37 9.13
CA GLN A 132 9.98 -2.18 9.38
C GLN A 132 9.16 -2.43 8.11
N ASN A 133 9.12 -1.47 7.19
CA ASN A 133 8.39 -1.63 5.93
C ASN A 133 8.96 -2.76 5.05
N VAL A 134 10.23 -3.10 5.19
CA VAL A 134 10.89 -4.10 4.35
C VAL A 134 11.02 -5.49 4.99
N GLU A 135 10.56 -5.70 6.21
CA GLU A 135 10.62 -7.01 6.90
C GLU A 135 10.00 -8.14 6.08
N THR A 136 8.83 -7.89 5.49
CA THR A 136 8.16 -8.88 4.62
C THR A 136 9.00 -9.20 3.38
N LEU A 137 9.62 -8.20 2.78
CA LEU A 137 10.50 -8.37 1.62
C LEU A 137 11.71 -9.24 1.99
N PHE A 138 12.40 -8.91 3.07
CA PHE A 138 13.58 -9.66 3.52
C PHE A 138 13.22 -11.08 3.95
N ARG A 139 12.09 -11.29 4.61
CA ARG A 139 11.61 -12.63 4.97
C ARG A 139 11.41 -13.49 3.72
N HIS A 140 10.70 -13.01 2.71
CA HIS A 140 10.47 -13.77 1.48
C HIS A 140 11.74 -13.96 0.64
N ALA A 141 12.66 -12.99 0.65
CA ALA A 141 13.96 -13.14 0.02
C ALA A 141 14.79 -14.26 0.69
N ARG A 142 14.81 -14.30 2.04
CA ARG A 142 15.46 -15.34 2.82
C ARG A 142 14.87 -16.72 2.54
N GLU A 143 13.54 -16.84 2.62
CA GLU A 143 12.84 -18.09 2.34
C GLU A 143 13.11 -18.59 0.91
N SER A 144 13.13 -17.66 -0.06
CA SER A 144 13.42 -17.98 -1.46
C SER A 144 14.86 -18.40 -1.67
N LEU A 145 15.85 -17.79 -1.02
CA LEU A 145 17.26 -18.19 -1.13
C LEU A 145 17.50 -19.58 -0.55
N GLY A 146 16.82 -19.94 0.54
CA GLY A 146 16.97 -21.27 1.15
C GLY A 146 18.43 -21.64 1.40
N ASP A 147 18.87 -22.76 0.84
CA ASP A 147 20.25 -23.28 1.02
C ASP A 147 21.34 -22.41 0.34
N GLU A 148 20.95 -21.50 -0.54
CA GLU A 148 21.88 -20.57 -1.19
C GLU A 148 22.21 -19.35 -0.32
N LEU A 149 21.55 -19.20 0.81
CA LEU A 149 21.85 -18.16 1.78
C LEU A 149 23.19 -18.46 2.49
N ALA A 150 24.11 -17.49 2.44
CA ALA A 150 25.39 -17.57 3.12
C ALA A 150 25.35 -16.87 4.49
N GLU A 151 24.73 -15.69 4.54
CA GLU A 151 24.64 -14.85 5.73
C GLU A 151 23.31 -14.11 5.78
N ALA A 152 22.76 -13.97 6.98
CA ALA A 152 21.57 -13.17 7.26
C ALA A 152 21.74 -12.35 8.53
N SER A 153 21.65 -11.04 8.40
CA SER A 153 21.61 -10.08 9.51
C SER A 153 20.45 -9.08 9.29
N PRO A 154 20.08 -8.28 10.28
CA PRO A 154 19.06 -7.26 10.08
C PRO A 154 19.37 -6.38 8.88
N GLY A 155 18.43 -6.30 7.95
CA GLY A 155 18.58 -5.51 6.72
C GLY A 155 19.64 -5.99 5.71
N ILE A 156 20.24 -7.18 5.88
CA ILE A 156 21.26 -7.72 4.96
C ILE A 156 21.08 -9.23 4.76
N LEU A 157 21.05 -9.65 3.50
CA LEU A 157 21.16 -11.06 3.11
C LEU A 157 22.30 -11.19 2.10
N ALA A 158 23.21 -12.14 2.30
CA ALA A 158 24.24 -12.48 1.35
C ALA A 158 24.00 -13.88 0.78
N SER A 159 24.13 -14.05 -0.52
CA SER A 159 24.06 -15.34 -1.18
C SER A 159 25.44 -16.00 -1.24
N ARG A 160 25.48 -17.33 -1.35
CA ARG A 160 26.74 -18.10 -1.52
C ARG A 160 27.47 -17.76 -2.82
N THR A 161 26.79 -17.15 -3.76
CA THR A 161 27.39 -16.65 -5.03
C THR A 161 28.09 -15.29 -4.86
N GLY A 162 28.09 -14.71 -3.65
CA GLY A 162 28.73 -13.44 -3.33
C GLY A 162 27.83 -12.21 -3.48
N GLY A 163 26.64 -12.37 -4.06
CA GLY A 163 25.68 -11.28 -4.18
C GLY A 163 24.99 -10.96 -2.86
N ARG A 164 24.56 -9.70 -2.68
CA ARG A 164 23.91 -9.24 -1.46
C ARG A 164 22.66 -8.41 -1.73
N LEU A 165 21.66 -8.56 -0.87
CA LEU A 165 20.49 -7.72 -0.72
C LEU A 165 20.63 -6.94 0.58
N ARG A 166 20.54 -5.61 0.53
CA ARG A 166 20.68 -4.78 1.73
C ARG A 166 19.67 -3.64 1.77
N PHE A 167 19.20 -3.35 2.98
CA PHE A 167 18.38 -2.17 3.25
C PHE A 167 19.27 -0.95 3.45
N MET A 168 18.83 0.19 2.91
CA MET A 168 19.40 1.50 3.20
C MET A 168 18.29 2.52 3.31
N PRO A 169 18.24 3.33 4.38
CA PRO A 169 17.35 4.49 4.44
C PRO A 169 17.54 5.38 3.22
N VAL A 170 16.47 5.98 2.71
CA VAL A 170 16.54 6.78 1.46
C VAL A 170 17.55 7.92 1.54
N ARG A 171 17.72 8.51 2.71
CA ARG A 171 18.70 9.58 2.92
C ARG A 171 20.15 9.09 2.78
N ASP A 172 20.44 7.94 3.38
CA ASP A 172 21.77 7.32 3.32
C ASP A 172 22.08 6.83 1.91
N LEU A 173 21.08 6.23 1.24
CA LEU A 173 21.18 5.83 -0.16
C LEU A 173 21.59 7.02 -1.05
N LEU A 174 20.95 8.17 -0.88
CA LEU A 174 21.26 9.37 -1.68
C LEU A 174 22.58 10.04 -1.28
N ALA A 175 22.96 10.00 -0.01
CA ALA A 175 24.19 10.58 0.49
C ALA A 175 25.42 9.75 0.09
N LEU A 176 25.37 8.43 0.31
CA LEU A 176 26.50 7.52 0.08
C LEU A 176 26.63 7.07 -1.37
N ARG A 177 25.55 7.11 -2.14
CA ARG A 177 25.49 6.72 -3.56
C ARG A 177 26.22 5.42 -3.88
N PRO A 178 25.86 4.30 -3.22
CA PRO A 178 26.55 3.02 -3.45
C PRO A 178 26.37 2.55 -4.90
N GLU A 179 27.31 1.78 -5.39
CA GLU A 179 27.23 1.11 -6.68
C GLU A 179 26.23 -0.06 -6.60
N ALA A 180 24.92 0.25 -6.66
CA ALA A 180 23.88 -0.76 -6.71
C ALA A 180 23.46 -1.05 -8.16
N GLU A 181 23.35 -2.32 -8.49
CA GLU A 181 22.89 -2.75 -9.82
C GLU A 181 21.38 -2.60 -9.98
N VAL A 182 20.65 -2.80 -8.89
CA VAL A 182 19.18 -2.68 -8.80
C VAL A 182 18.82 -1.98 -7.49
N VAL A 183 17.91 -1.04 -7.55
CA VAL A 183 17.30 -0.40 -6.38
C VAL A 183 15.82 -0.72 -6.35
N LEU A 184 15.35 -1.27 -5.26
CA LEU A 184 13.95 -1.57 -4.98
C LEU A 184 13.43 -0.56 -3.94
N VAL A 185 12.40 0.18 -4.29
CA VAL A 185 11.77 1.17 -3.40
C VAL A 185 10.42 0.63 -2.96
N ASP A 186 10.29 0.25 -1.69
CA ASP A 186 9.01 -0.20 -1.14
C ASP A 186 8.29 0.96 -0.44
N GLU A 187 6.97 0.93 -0.42
CA GLU A 187 6.06 1.97 0.06
C GLU A 187 6.44 3.39 -0.45
N ALA A 188 6.68 3.48 -1.75
CA ALA A 188 7.16 4.70 -2.40
C ALA A 188 6.26 5.93 -2.18
N ALA A 189 4.94 5.74 -2.00
CA ALA A 189 4.01 6.85 -1.74
C ALA A 189 4.29 7.61 -0.44
N ALA A 190 4.93 6.98 0.53
CA ALA A 190 5.30 7.60 1.80
C ALA A 190 6.67 8.33 1.74
N ILE A 191 7.38 8.26 0.61
CA ILE A 191 8.66 8.96 0.39
C ILE A 191 8.41 10.25 -0.41
N PRO A 192 8.96 11.40 0.00
CA PRO A 192 8.81 12.64 -0.74
C PRO A 192 9.23 12.55 -2.21
N ALA A 193 8.42 13.08 -3.12
CA ALA A 193 8.65 12.99 -4.58
C ALA A 193 10.04 13.51 -5.04
N PRO A 194 10.62 14.57 -4.48
CA PRO A 194 11.97 14.99 -4.83
C PRO A 194 13.05 13.94 -4.54
N LEU A 195 12.93 13.22 -3.42
CA LEU A 195 13.84 12.13 -3.08
C LEU A 195 13.69 10.95 -4.04
N LEU A 196 12.44 10.59 -4.38
CA LEU A 196 12.17 9.54 -5.38
C LEU A 196 12.72 9.90 -6.75
N LYS A 197 12.62 11.16 -7.18
CA LYS A 197 13.25 11.65 -8.40
C LYS A 197 14.77 11.48 -8.36
N SER A 198 15.40 11.80 -7.23
CA SER A 198 16.84 11.61 -7.04
C SER A 198 17.24 10.13 -7.09
N VAL A 199 16.43 9.23 -6.50
CA VAL A 199 16.63 7.78 -6.60
C VAL A 199 16.46 7.32 -8.05
N LEU A 200 15.40 7.74 -8.74
CA LEU A 200 15.12 7.40 -10.14
C LEU A 200 16.30 7.72 -11.07
N LEU A 201 16.91 8.88 -10.87
CA LEU A 201 18.01 9.36 -11.72
C LEU A 201 19.39 8.84 -11.28
N GLY A 202 19.51 8.41 -10.01
CA GLY A 202 20.77 8.00 -9.40
C GLY A 202 21.24 6.60 -9.79
N TRP A 203 20.31 5.69 -10.12
CA TRP A 203 20.65 4.29 -10.38
C TRP A 203 20.13 3.78 -11.73
N PRO A 204 20.79 2.80 -12.30
CA PRO A 204 20.48 2.31 -13.66
C PRO A 204 19.15 1.54 -13.71
N ARG A 205 18.75 0.87 -12.63
CA ARG A 205 17.51 0.07 -12.55
C ARG A 205 16.84 0.33 -11.22
N VAL A 206 15.67 0.98 -11.26
CA VAL A 206 14.88 1.32 -10.08
C VAL A 206 13.47 0.79 -10.25
N ALA A 207 12.99 0.00 -9.31
CA ALA A 207 11.60 -0.42 -9.22
C ALA A 207 10.95 0.22 -8.00
N PHE A 208 9.76 0.76 -8.19
CA PHE A 208 8.96 1.40 -7.14
C PHE A 208 7.73 0.56 -6.86
N ALA A 209 7.45 0.24 -5.62
CA ALA A 209 6.21 -0.36 -5.18
C ALA A 209 5.41 0.62 -4.33
N THR A 210 4.13 0.73 -4.59
CA THR A 210 3.25 1.65 -3.87
C THR A 210 1.85 1.07 -3.70
N THR A 211 1.21 1.43 -2.61
CA THR A 211 -0.20 1.14 -2.37
C THR A 211 -1.03 2.28 -2.96
N VAL A 212 -2.05 1.95 -3.77
CA VAL A 212 -2.92 2.95 -4.41
C VAL A 212 -4.03 3.38 -3.47
N HIS A 213 -4.71 2.41 -2.88
CA HIS A 213 -5.77 2.62 -1.91
C HIS A 213 -5.27 2.17 -0.53
N GLY A 214 -4.83 3.14 0.25
CA GLY A 214 -4.38 2.94 1.63
C GLY A 214 -5.11 3.90 2.55
N TYR A 215 -5.18 3.55 3.83
CA TYR A 215 -5.84 4.37 4.86
C TYR A 215 -5.29 5.81 4.97
N GLU A 216 -4.14 6.08 4.37
CA GLU A 216 -3.42 7.35 4.48
C GLU A 216 -3.77 8.36 3.37
N GLY A 217 -4.61 8.00 2.38
CA GLY A 217 -4.98 8.91 1.28
C GLY A 217 -3.83 9.41 0.39
N ALA A 218 -2.59 9.11 0.76
CA ALA A 218 -1.39 9.62 0.09
C ALA A 218 -1.14 9.00 -1.29
N GLY A 219 -1.65 7.79 -1.55
CA GLY A 219 -1.32 6.99 -2.73
C GLY A 219 -1.75 7.61 -4.05
N ARG A 220 -2.93 8.21 -4.13
CA ARG A 220 -3.44 8.83 -5.38
C ARG A 220 -2.69 10.10 -5.75
N GLY A 221 -2.50 11.00 -4.80
CA GLY A 221 -1.74 12.24 -5.04
C GLY A 221 -0.29 11.98 -5.40
N PHE A 222 0.29 10.93 -4.82
CA PHE A 222 1.60 10.42 -5.18
C PHE A 222 1.60 9.90 -6.63
N ALA A 223 0.69 9.00 -6.98
CA ALA A 223 0.63 8.39 -8.31
C ALA A 223 0.56 9.44 -9.42
N ILE A 224 -0.26 10.49 -9.24
CA ILE A 224 -0.40 11.57 -10.22
C ILE A 224 0.89 12.38 -10.35
N ARG A 225 1.46 12.85 -9.23
CA ARG A 225 2.66 13.70 -9.24
C ARG A 225 3.91 12.94 -9.68
N PHE A 226 4.08 11.72 -9.18
CA PHE A 226 5.25 10.92 -9.52
C PHE A 226 5.19 10.41 -10.97
N ARG A 227 3.99 10.13 -11.49
CA ARG A 227 3.81 9.81 -12.91
C ARG A 227 4.33 10.92 -13.81
N GLN A 228 4.06 12.19 -13.51
CA GLN A 228 4.61 13.31 -14.27
C GLN A 228 6.16 13.30 -14.27
N VAL A 229 6.77 12.99 -13.15
CA VAL A 229 8.25 12.85 -13.06
C VAL A 229 8.75 11.70 -13.93
N LEU A 230 8.07 10.56 -13.93
CA LEU A 230 8.41 9.40 -14.75
C LEU A 230 8.29 9.72 -16.26
N ASP A 231 7.16 10.32 -16.66
CA ASP A 231 6.88 10.68 -18.06
C ASP A 231 7.93 11.67 -18.61
N GLN A 232 8.36 12.62 -17.78
CA GLN A 232 9.37 13.62 -18.17
C GLN A 232 10.81 13.08 -18.14
N SER A 233 11.14 12.25 -17.15
CA SER A 233 12.54 11.85 -16.91
C SER A 233 12.89 10.49 -17.52
N THR A 234 11.92 9.60 -17.62
CA THR A 234 12.12 8.21 -18.07
C THR A 234 10.89 7.71 -18.86
N PRO A 235 10.59 8.25 -20.06
CA PRO A 235 9.34 7.99 -20.78
C PRO A 235 9.11 6.51 -21.18
N GLN A 236 10.11 5.65 -21.01
CA GLN A 236 10.00 4.20 -21.24
C GLN A 236 9.72 3.41 -19.94
N TRP A 237 9.24 4.08 -18.88
CA TRP A 237 8.85 3.38 -17.68
C TRP A 237 7.68 2.42 -17.91
N GLN A 238 7.57 1.43 -17.07
CA GLN A 238 6.54 0.40 -17.14
C GLN A 238 5.75 0.37 -15.83
N SER A 239 4.47 -0.03 -15.91
CA SER A 239 3.64 -0.27 -14.74
C SER A 239 3.12 -1.71 -14.69
N VAL A 240 2.93 -2.19 -13.48
CA VAL A 240 2.25 -3.46 -13.18
C VAL A 240 1.30 -3.22 -12.03
N THR A 241 0.08 -3.70 -12.16
CA THR A 241 -0.91 -3.66 -11.09
C THR A 241 -1.19 -5.08 -10.59
N LEU A 242 -1.19 -5.26 -9.27
CA LEU A 242 -1.64 -6.49 -8.62
C LEU A 242 -3.07 -6.29 -8.13
N SER A 243 -3.95 -7.21 -8.49
CA SER A 243 -5.37 -7.20 -8.13
C SER A 243 -5.75 -8.38 -7.23
N GLU A 244 -5.09 -9.54 -7.40
CA GLU A 244 -5.42 -10.75 -6.64
C GLU A 244 -4.98 -10.63 -5.17
N PRO A 245 -5.89 -10.79 -4.20
CA PRO A 245 -5.54 -10.78 -2.79
C PRO A 245 -4.75 -12.03 -2.40
N VAL A 246 -3.76 -11.84 -1.51
CA VAL A 246 -2.95 -12.93 -0.94
C VAL A 246 -3.47 -13.38 0.41
N ARG A 247 -4.05 -12.47 1.19
CA ARG A 247 -4.44 -12.71 2.59
C ARG A 247 -5.86 -13.19 2.76
N TRP A 248 -6.73 -12.97 1.77
CA TRP A 248 -8.14 -13.34 1.77
C TRP A 248 -8.59 -13.81 0.39
N SER A 249 -9.82 -14.20 0.24
CA SER A 249 -10.37 -14.67 -1.02
C SER A 249 -10.67 -13.52 -1.99
N MET A 250 -10.71 -13.83 -3.28
CA MET A 250 -11.28 -12.92 -4.26
C MET A 250 -12.73 -12.56 -3.86
N ASN A 251 -13.08 -11.29 -3.96
CA ASN A 251 -14.40 -10.77 -3.60
C ASN A 251 -14.79 -11.03 -2.13
N ASP A 252 -13.82 -10.91 -1.22
CA ASP A 252 -14.09 -11.03 0.21
C ASP A 252 -15.09 -9.95 0.66
N PRO A 253 -16.23 -10.35 1.27
CA PRO A 253 -17.26 -9.39 1.67
C PRO A 253 -16.78 -8.41 2.73
N LEU A 254 -15.80 -8.79 3.58
CA LEU A 254 -15.23 -7.89 4.57
C LEU A 254 -14.37 -6.81 3.90
N GLU A 255 -13.60 -7.16 2.86
CA GLU A 255 -12.83 -6.16 2.09
C GLU A 255 -13.77 -5.15 1.44
N ALA A 256 -14.84 -5.63 0.79
CA ALA A 256 -15.84 -4.77 0.17
C ALA A 256 -16.55 -3.87 1.19
N LEU A 257 -16.89 -4.40 2.36
CA LEU A 257 -17.48 -3.62 3.45
C LEU A 257 -16.53 -2.53 3.94
N ILE A 258 -15.28 -2.87 4.24
CA ILE A 258 -14.26 -1.93 4.72
C ILE A 258 -14.02 -0.83 3.67
N SER A 259 -13.95 -1.20 2.38
CA SER A 259 -13.78 -0.23 1.29
C SER A 259 -14.92 0.80 1.26
N ARG A 260 -16.17 0.35 1.44
CA ARG A 260 -17.36 1.22 1.50
C ARG A 260 -17.42 2.05 2.79
N LEU A 261 -17.13 1.43 3.94
CA LEU A 261 -17.15 2.13 5.24
C LEU A 261 -16.17 3.31 5.26
N PHE A 262 -14.95 3.10 4.79
CA PHE A 262 -13.88 4.10 4.84
C PHE A 262 -13.69 4.89 3.54
N LEU A 263 -14.58 4.71 2.55
CA LEU A 263 -14.51 5.40 1.26
C LEU A 263 -13.16 5.22 0.55
N LEU A 264 -12.52 4.06 0.69
CA LEU A 264 -11.18 3.83 0.18
C LEU A 264 -11.09 3.96 -1.35
N GLU A 265 -12.19 3.64 -2.06
CA GLU A 265 -12.31 3.75 -3.53
C GLU A 265 -13.01 5.03 -3.98
N ALA A 266 -13.43 5.90 -3.04
CA ALA A 266 -14.13 7.12 -3.43
C ALA A 266 -13.21 7.96 -4.32
N ASP A 267 -13.57 8.05 -5.61
CA ASP A 267 -13.06 9.11 -6.45
C ASP A 267 -13.53 10.43 -5.87
N GLY A 268 -12.63 11.39 -5.74
CA GLY A 268 -13.02 12.78 -5.61
C GLY A 268 -13.80 13.15 -6.87
N GLY A 269 -14.99 12.58 -7.00
CA GLY A 269 -15.87 12.79 -8.14
C GLY A 269 -15.95 14.28 -8.37
N ARG A 270 -15.93 14.71 -9.63
CA ARG A 270 -16.38 16.06 -9.96
C ARG A 270 -17.63 16.31 -9.15
N LEU A 271 -17.57 17.27 -8.23
CA LEU A 271 -18.75 17.78 -7.57
C LEU A 271 -19.80 17.95 -8.66
N PRO A 272 -20.99 17.36 -8.55
CA PRO A 272 -22.02 17.49 -9.56
C PRO A 272 -22.34 18.96 -9.69
N GLY A 273 -21.99 19.55 -10.85
CA GLY A 273 -22.21 20.95 -11.16
C GLY A 273 -21.33 21.88 -10.31
N LYS A 274 -20.51 22.69 -10.96
CA LYS A 274 -20.01 23.91 -10.33
C LYS A 274 -21.22 24.59 -9.69
N THR A 275 -21.33 24.50 -8.38
CA THR A 275 -22.04 25.54 -7.65
C THR A 275 -21.13 26.75 -7.85
N GLU A 276 -21.47 27.61 -8.81
CA GLU A 276 -20.82 28.91 -8.95
C GLU A 276 -21.19 29.69 -7.70
N TYR A 277 -20.39 29.58 -6.67
CA TYR A 277 -20.44 30.54 -5.59
C TYR A 277 -20.01 31.87 -6.21
N SER A 278 -20.90 32.84 -6.24
CA SER A 278 -20.53 34.19 -6.62
C SER A 278 -19.49 34.68 -5.62
N ALA A 279 -18.46 35.37 -6.09
CA ALA A 279 -17.38 35.87 -5.26
C ALA A 279 -17.83 36.76 -4.08
N GLY A 280 -19.12 37.13 -4.03
CA GLY A 280 -19.75 37.86 -2.94
C GLY A 280 -20.32 37.03 -1.80
N GLU A 281 -20.36 35.69 -1.95
CA GLU A 281 -20.92 34.79 -0.92
C GLU A 281 -19.86 34.16 -0.02
N LEU A 282 -18.56 34.28 -0.35
CA LEU A 282 -17.46 33.83 0.46
C LEU A 282 -16.91 34.99 1.30
N VAL A 283 -17.28 35.04 2.56
CA VAL A 283 -16.64 35.91 3.55
C VAL A 283 -15.44 35.16 4.11
N ILE A 284 -14.23 35.63 3.77
CA ILE A 284 -13.00 35.14 4.36
C ILE A 284 -12.71 36.03 5.55
N GLU A 285 -12.98 35.55 6.76
CA GLU A 285 -12.57 36.21 7.99
C GLU A 285 -11.16 35.73 8.39
N PRO A 286 -10.26 36.62 8.81
CA PRO A 286 -8.97 36.22 9.35
C PRO A 286 -9.22 35.40 10.64
N TRP A 287 -8.64 34.21 10.70
CA TRP A 287 -8.66 33.41 11.90
C TRP A 287 -7.69 34.01 12.93
N GLU A 288 -8.22 34.49 14.05
CA GLU A 288 -7.43 34.88 15.21
C GLU A 288 -7.36 33.71 16.20
N PRO A 289 -6.16 33.18 16.49
CA PRO A 289 -6.02 32.16 17.51
C PRO A 289 -6.37 32.75 18.89
N ALA A 290 -7.24 32.06 19.64
CA ALA A 290 -7.58 32.41 21.02
C ALA A 290 -6.42 32.16 21.98
#